data_2245bae24cbeb61cc54acc11e5eaf8ca
#
_entry.id   2245bae24cbeb61cc54acc11e5eaf8ca
#
_cell.length_a   1.000
_cell.length_b   1.000
_cell.length_c   1.000
_cell.angle_alpha   90.00
_cell.angle_beta   90.00
_cell.angle_gamma   90.00
#
_symmetry.space_group_name_H-M   'P 1'
#
loop_
_entity.id
_entity.type
_entity.pdbx_description
1 polymer ?
#
loop_
_entity_poly.entity_id
_entity_poly.type
_entity_poly.pdbx_seq_one_letter_code
_entity_poly.pdbx_strand_id
1 'polypeptide(L)'
;GHMHGPMMNWASQLNLTPDQSAKLQELREAYLRDTLVWRNELIVKRFDLRDLLRNPQSDPQLILGKQREISGLEAKIQERGLLLYIEMRKVLTPEQIKLLPPHWGGMHGLGQGMGREY
;
A
#
# COMPACT_ATOMS: atom_id res chain seq x y z
N GLY A 1 11.62 -24.16 1.74
CA GLY A 1 10.87 -23.29 1.52
C GLY A 1 10.48 -22.58 2.61
N HIS A 2 10.61 -22.84 3.42
CA HIS A 2 10.19 -22.29 4.43
C HIS A 2 10.43 -20.97 4.55
N MET A 3 11.01 -20.46 3.87
CA MET A 3 11.32 -19.22 4.07
C MET A 3 10.31 -18.36 3.67
N HIS A 4 9.21 -18.72 3.16
CA HIS A 4 8.30 -17.86 2.84
C HIS A 4 7.81 -17.13 3.89
N GLY A 5 7.70 -17.51 4.81
CA GLY A 5 7.38 -16.76 5.85
C GLY A 5 5.99 -16.42 6.09
N PRO A 6 5.75 -15.61 7.04
CA PRO A 6 4.41 -15.28 7.47
C PRO A 6 3.59 -14.62 6.42
N MET A 7 4.20 -13.99 5.47
CA MET A 7 3.41 -13.32 4.52
C MET A 7 2.59 -14.24 3.69
N MET A 8 2.92 -15.48 3.64
CA MET A 8 2.18 -16.40 2.80
C MET A 8 1.17 -17.20 3.56
N ASN A 9 1.05 -17.01 4.84
CA ASN A 9 0.15 -17.82 5.61
C ASN A 9 -1.29 -17.71 5.20
N TRP A 10 -1.76 -16.50 4.99
CA TRP A 10 -3.16 -16.35 4.63
C TRP A 10 -3.44 -16.95 3.26
N ALA A 11 -2.49 -16.84 2.35
CA ALA A 11 -2.67 -17.40 1.04
C ALA A 11 -2.75 -18.92 1.09
N SER A 12 -1.94 -19.53 1.94
CA SER A 12 -1.99 -20.97 2.10
C SER A 12 -3.32 -21.41 2.65
N GLN A 13 -3.87 -20.65 3.57
CA GLN A 13 -5.14 -21.02 4.16
C GLN A 13 -6.29 -20.87 3.20
N LEU A 14 -6.12 -20.11 2.14
CA LEU A 14 -7.20 -19.92 1.18
C LEU A 14 -7.31 -21.08 0.21
N ASN A 15 -6.30 -21.93 0.11
CA ASN A 15 -6.34 -23.05 -0.82
C ASN A 15 -6.60 -22.58 -2.23
N LEU A 16 -5.80 -21.66 -2.70
CA LEU A 16 -6.00 -21.09 -4.02
C LEU A 16 -5.73 -22.12 -5.12
N THR A 17 -6.52 -22.06 -6.16
CA THR A 17 -6.22 -22.87 -7.34
C THR A 17 -5.05 -22.22 -8.07
N PRO A 18 -4.37 -22.94 -8.95
CA PRO A 18 -3.29 -22.35 -9.71
C PRO A 18 -3.74 -21.13 -10.53
N ASP A 19 -4.95 -21.19 -11.08
CA ASP A 19 -5.46 -20.06 -11.85
C ASP A 19 -5.68 -18.85 -10.95
N GLN A 20 -6.22 -19.07 -9.77
CA GLN A 20 -6.43 -17.97 -8.83
C GLN A 20 -5.10 -17.37 -8.43
N SER A 21 -4.12 -18.21 -8.14
CA SER A 21 -2.80 -17.71 -7.73
C SER A 21 -2.17 -16.87 -8.81
N ALA A 22 -2.25 -17.32 -10.05
CA ALA A 22 -1.68 -16.59 -11.16
C ALA A 22 -2.38 -15.24 -11.34
N LYS A 23 -3.70 -15.24 -11.21
CA LYS A 23 -4.45 -14.00 -11.39
C LYS A 23 -4.17 -13.01 -10.28
N LEU A 24 -4.13 -13.49 -9.05
CA LEU A 24 -3.84 -12.62 -7.92
C LEU A 24 -2.45 -12.03 -8.05
N GLN A 25 -1.50 -12.80 -8.53
CA GLN A 25 -0.16 -12.28 -8.71
C GLN A 25 -0.12 -11.21 -9.78
N GLU A 26 -0.84 -11.40 -10.88
CA GLU A 26 -0.95 -10.39 -11.90
C GLU A 26 -1.49 -9.09 -11.35
N LEU A 27 -2.57 -9.19 -10.57
CA LEU A 27 -3.21 -8.01 -10.01
C LEU A 27 -2.27 -7.29 -9.05
N ARG A 28 -1.52 -8.05 -8.27
CA ARG A 28 -0.60 -7.47 -7.33
C ARG A 28 0.55 -6.78 -8.04
N GLU A 29 1.06 -7.38 -9.10
CA GLU A 29 2.15 -6.77 -9.85
C GLU A 29 1.69 -5.48 -10.51
N ALA A 30 0.47 -5.46 -11.01
CA ALA A 30 -0.08 -4.24 -11.59
C ALA A 30 -0.18 -3.14 -10.54
N TYR A 31 -0.61 -3.51 -9.34
CA TYR A 31 -0.69 -2.56 -8.25
C TYR A 31 0.70 -1.98 -7.92
N LEU A 32 1.69 -2.84 -7.84
CA LEU A 32 3.04 -2.39 -7.52
C LEU A 32 3.58 -1.47 -8.60
N ARG A 33 3.33 -1.80 -9.86
CA ARG A 33 3.78 -0.94 -10.94
C ARG A 33 3.08 0.41 -10.92
N ASP A 34 1.76 0.37 -10.74
CA ASP A 34 0.98 1.61 -10.78
C ASP A 34 1.31 2.55 -9.63
N THR A 35 1.70 2.01 -8.49
CA THR A 35 1.97 2.85 -7.34
C THR A 35 3.44 3.19 -7.17
N LEU A 36 4.31 2.62 -7.99
CA LEU A 36 5.73 2.82 -7.80
C LEU A 36 6.14 4.28 -7.90
N VAL A 37 5.64 4.97 -8.91
CA VAL A 37 5.98 6.37 -9.10
C VAL A 37 5.50 7.19 -7.90
N TRP A 38 4.29 6.93 -7.44
CA TRP A 38 3.74 7.68 -6.32
C TRP A 38 4.53 7.42 -5.04
N ARG A 39 4.94 6.17 -4.83
CA ARG A 39 5.72 5.85 -3.64
C ARG A 39 7.09 6.49 -3.67
N ASN A 40 7.71 6.55 -4.86
CA ASN A 40 9.00 7.21 -4.99
C ASN A 40 8.85 8.71 -4.76
N GLU A 41 7.81 9.31 -5.31
CA GLU A 41 7.58 10.72 -5.07
C GLU A 41 7.33 10.99 -3.61
N LEU A 42 6.63 10.09 -2.95
CA LEU A 42 6.31 10.26 -1.55
C LEU A 42 7.59 10.30 -0.70
N ILE A 43 8.53 9.43 -1.03
CA ILE A 43 9.80 9.40 -0.32
C ILE A 43 10.52 10.74 -0.45
N VAL A 44 10.58 11.26 -1.67
CA VAL A 44 11.25 12.52 -1.92
C VAL A 44 10.56 13.66 -1.19
N LYS A 45 9.22 13.69 -1.25
CA LYS A 45 8.50 14.77 -0.62
C LYS A 45 8.61 14.74 0.90
N ARG A 46 8.72 13.55 1.47
CA ARG A 46 8.92 13.48 2.90
C ARG A 46 10.28 14.00 3.31
N PHE A 47 11.30 13.76 2.49
CA PHE A 47 12.60 14.37 2.76
C PHE A 47 12.51 15.90 2.62
N ASP A 48 11.80 16.36 1.61
CA ASP A 48 11.64 17.81 1.43
C ASP A 48 10.94 18.44 2.62
N LEU A 49 9.91 17.78 3.11
CA LEU A 49 9.19 18.30 4.26
C LEU A 49 10.10 18.35 5.48
N ARG A 50 10.91 17.31 5.68
CA ARG A 50 11.81 17.29 6.79
C ARG A 50 12.80 18.45 6.71
N ASP A 51 13.30 18.70 5.50
CA ASP A 51 14.24 19.82 5.33
C ASP A 51 13.57 21.15 5.62
N LEU A 52 12.32 21.31 5.16
CA LEU A 52 11.61 22.54 5.45
C LEU A 52 11.42 22.73 6.95
N LEU A 53 11.11 21.65 7.65
CA LEU A 53 10.88 21.75 9.08
C LEU A 53 12.14 22.06 9.85
N ARG A 54 13.29 21.69 9.32
CA ARG A 54 14.52 21.97 10.01
C ARG A 54 15.00 23.39 9.84
N ASN A 55 14.52 24.06 8.81
CA ASN A 55 14.97 25.41 8.53
C ASN A 55 14.04 26.40 9.23
N PRO A 56 14.53 27.14 10.23
CA PRO A 56 13.67 28.08 10.96
C PRO A 56 13.11 29.18 10.09
N GLN A 57 13.71 29.40 8.90
CA GLN A 57 13.25 30.46 8.03
C GLN A 57 12.19 29.97 7.04
N SER A 58 11.82 28.72 7.09
CA SER A 58 10.86 28.22 6.12
C SER A 58 9.50 28.90 6.25
N ASP A 59 8.92 29.21 5.11
CA ASP A 59 7.61 29.80 5.07
C ASP A 59 6.59 28.72 5.47
N PRO A 60 5.75 29.00 6.46
CA PRO A 60 4.74 28.01 6.87
C PRO A 60 3.86 27.54 5.73
N GLN A 61 3.61 28.38 4.74
CA GLN A 61 2.78 27.97 3.61
C GLN A 61 3.47 26.90 2.76
N LEU A 62 4.80 26.95 2.68
CA LEU A 62 5.51 25.91 1.97
C LEU A 62 5.42 24.59 2.70
N ILE A 63 5.50 24.63 4.03
CA ILE A 63 5.39 23.45 4.85
C ILE A 63 4.01 22.81 4.66
N LEU A 64 2.96 23.62 4.76
CA LEU A 64 1.61 23.12 4.61
C LEU A 64 1.36 22.61 3.21
N GLY A 65 1.89 23.29 2.22
CA GLY A 65 1.75 22.85 0.84
C GLY A 65 2.40 21.51 0.61
N LYS A 66 3.59 21.31 1.19
CA LYS A 66 4.28 20.04 1.01
C LYS A 66 3.49 18.92 1.68
N GLN A 67 2.90 19.20 2.84
CA GLN A 67 2.09 18.21 3.52
C GLN A 67 0.86 17.83 2.69
N ARG A 68 0.25 18.80 2.02
CA ARG A 68 -0.90 18.48 1.18
C ARG A 68 -0.50 17.58 0.02
N GLU A 69 0.69 17.83 -0.55
CA GLU A 69 1.17 16.98 -1.65
C GLU A 69 1.38 15.55 -1.15
N ILE A 70 1.93 15.41 0.04
CA ILE A 70 2.16 14.09 0.64
C ILE A 70 0.82 13.39 0.86
N SER A 71 -0.14 14.10 1.45
CA SER A 71 -1.45 13.51 1.71
C SER A 71 -2.14 13.10 0.41
N GLY A 72 -1.98 13.87 -0.63
CA GLY A 72 -2.57 13.53 -1.92
C GLY A 72 -2.00 12.24 -2.48
N LEU A 73 -0.68 12.06 -2.37
CA LEU A 73 -0.04 10.84 -2.84
C LEU A 73 -0.46 9.64 -2.00
N GLU A 74 -0.54 9.83 -0.69
CA GLU A 74 -0.98 8.75 0.19
C GLU A 74 -2.40 8.33 -0.14
N ALA A 75 -3.26 9.29 -0.42
CA ALA A 75 -4.63 8.98 -0.78
C ALA A 75 -4.71 8.18 -2.08
N LYS A 76 -3.88 8.53 -3.05
CA LYS A 76 -3.85 7.80 -4.31
C LYS A 76 -3.41 6.36 -4.09
N ILE A 77 -2.40 6.16 -3.28
CA ILE A 77 -1.90 4.82 -3.02
C ILE A 77 -2.95 4.00 -2.29
N GLN A 78 -3.62 4.60 -1.31
CA GLN A 78 -4.65 3.90 -0.57
C GLN A 78 -5.81 3.52 -1.47
N GLU A 79 -6.22 4.42 -2.32
CA GLU A 79 -7.33 4.14 -3.21
C GLU A 79 -6.96 3.03 -4.19
N ARG A 80 -5.73 3.07 -4.70
CA ARG A 80 -5.29 2.02 -5.61
C ARG A 80 -5.23 0.67 -4.90
N GLY A 81 -4.84 0.67 -3.61
CA GLY A 81 -4.80 -0.54 -2.82
C GLY A 81 -6.19 -1.11 -2.60
N LEU A 82 -7.15 -0.25 -2.36
CA LEU A 82 -8.52 -0.70 -2.19
C LEU A 82 -9.06 -1.27 -3.48
N LEU A 83 -8.70 -0.67 -4.60
CA LEU A 83 -9.11 -1.18 -5.89
C LEU A 83 -8.52 -2.58 -6.11
N LEU A 84 -7.27 -2.79 -5.72
CA LEU A 84 -6.66 -4.10 -5.81
C LEU A 84 -7.48 -5.10 -4.99
N TYR A 85 -7.87 -4.73 -3.78
CA TYR A 85 -8.64 -5.59 -2.94
C TYR A 85 -9.98 -5.96 -3.62
N ILE A 86 -10.63 -4.98 -4.22
CA ILE A 86 -11.88 -5.21 -4.92
C ILE A 86 -11.69 -6.18 -6.08
N GLU A 87 -10.59 -6.00 -6.83
CA GLU A 87 -10.32 -6.89 -7.94
C GLU A 87 -10.01 -8.29 -7.46
N MET A 88 -9.32 -8.41 -6.35
CA MET A 88 -9.01 -9.72 -5.82
C MET A 88 -10.26 -10.45 -5.37
N ARG A 89 -11.23 -9.72 -4.85
CA ARG A 89 -12.47 -10.34 -4.45
C ARG A 89 -13.20 -10.98 -5.61
N LYS A 90 -12.98 -10.47 -6.80
CA LYS A 90 -13.64 -11.06 -7.97
C LYS A 90 -13.01 -12.37 -8.37
N VAL A 91 -11.80 -12.62 -7.92
CA VAL A 91 -11.10 -13.87 -8.24
C VAL A 91 -11.39 -14.93 -7.20
N LEU A 92 -11.72 -14.53 -5.98
CA LEU A 92 -11.89 -15.44 -4.86
C LEU A 92 -13.34 -15.87 -4.69
N THR A 93 -13.54 -17.03 -4.07
CA THR A 93 -14.87 -17.48 -3.73
C THR A 93 -15.32 -16.78 -2.45
N PRO A 94 -16.62 -16.78 -2.16
CA PRO A 94 -17.10 -16.16 -0.92
C PRO A 94 -16.44 -16.74 0.33
N GLU A 95 -16.19 -18.03 0.36
CA GLU A 95 -15.53 -18.64 1.50
C GLU A 95 -14.13 -18.13 1.65
N GLN A 96 -13.43 -17.97 0.53
CA GLN A 96 -12.07 -17.48 0.58
C GLN A 96 -12.04 -16.03 1.03
N ILE A 97 -13.00 -15.24 0.58
CA ILE A 97 -13.06 -13.83 0.98
C ILE A 97 -13.22 -13.72 2.48
N LYS A 98 -14.01 -14.60 3.08
CA LYS A 98 -14.22 -14.56 4.51
C LYS A 98 -12.94 -14.83 5.29
N LEU A 99 -12.00 -15.52 4.68
CA LEU A 99 -10.75 -15.82 5.37
C LEU A 99 -9.71 -14.72 5.23
N LEU A 100 -9.98 -13.71 4.42
CA LEU A 100 -9.04 -12.61 4.31
C LEU A 100 -9.02 -11.82 5.60
N PRO A 101 -7.86 -11.31 5.98
CA PRO A 101 -7.78 -10.48 7.19
C PRO A 101 -8.66 -9.25 7.01
N PRO A 102 -9.33 -8.84 8.05
CA PRO A 102 -10.24 -7.71 7.94
C PRO A 102 -9.58 -6.44 7.43
N HIS A 103 -8.35 -6.21 7.81
CA HIS A 103 -7.70 -5.01 7.36
C HIS A 103 -6.77 -5.38 6.29
N TRP A 104 -7.19 -6.18 5.42
CA TRP A 104 -6.28 -6.56 4.42
C TRP A 104 -5.94 -5.47 3.56
N GLY A 105 -6.78 -4.61 3.51
CA GLY A 105 -6.40 -3.51 2.87
C GLY A 105 -5.31 -3.02 3.60
N GLY A 106 -4.85 -3.82 4.23
CA GLY A 106 -3.70 -3.59 4.82
C GLY A 106 -2.72 -3.03 3.91
N MET A 107 -3.03 -2.99 2.73
CA MET A 107 -2.26 -2.26 1.94
C MET A 107 -2.07 -0.96 2.53
N HIS A 108 -3.08 -0.46 3.15
CA HIS A 108 -2.87 0.83 3.69
C HIS A 108 -2.18 0.66 5.00
N GLY A 109 -2.12 -0.51 5.50
CA GLY A 109 -1.36 -0.76 6.68
C GLY A 109 0.11 -0.61 6.41
N LEU A 110 0.52 -0.83 5.18
CA LEU A 110 1.90 -0.65 4.90
C LEU A 110 2.29 0.77 5.07
N GLY A 111 1.51 1.66 4.58
CA GLY A 111 1.84 3.03 4.72
C GLY A 111 1.74 3.47 6.14
N GLN A 112 0.76 2.93 6.88
CA GLN A 112 0.68 3.33 8.20
C GLN A 112 1.78 2.79 9.02
N GLY A 113 2.20 1.60 8.75
CA GLY A 113 3.29 1.03 9.46
C GLY A 113 4.50 1.91 9.37
N MET A 114 4.73 2.46 8.19
CA MET A 114 5.83 3.32 8.09
C MET A 114 5.58 4.58 8.85
N GLY A 115 4.39 5.06 8.84
CA GLY A 115 4.11 6.26 9.53
C GLY A 115 4.26 6.11 11.01
N ARG A 116 4.05 4.93 11.55
CA ARG A 116 4.18 4.79 12.92
C ARG A 116 5.55 4.57 13.33
N GLU A 117 6.45 4.35 12.44
CA GLU A 117 7.77 4.12 12.81
C GLU A 117 8.40 5.29 13.38
N TYR A 118 7.95 6.43 13.30
CA TYR A 118 8.61 7.48 13.97
C TYR A 118 7.80 7.99 15.06
#